data_9d4cf99058d245105b94fb37dc6cccaa
#
_entry.id   9d4cf99058d245105b94fb37dc6cccaa
#
_cell.length_a   1.000
_cell.length_b   1.000
_cell.length_c   1.000
_cell.angle_alpha   90.00
_cell.angle_beta   90.00
_cell.angle_gamma   90.00
#
_symmetry.space_group_name_H-M   'P 1'
#
loop_
_entity.id
_entity.type
_entity.pdbx_description
1 polymer ?
#
loop_
_entity_poly.entity_id
_entity_poly.type
_entity_poly.pdbx_seq_one_letter_code
_entity_poly.pdbx_strand_id
1 'polypeptide(L)'
;MLSGLGEVSRIGEVILNPFLGPRLKSGVVTTDMPMAHDKPIDFGLQSFCESCNKCARECPSGAITAGPKLMFNGYEIWKSDSQKCTTYRITTPGGAMCGRCMKTCPWNLEGSFAEKPFRWAAMNIPKAAPALARLDDMLGHGEMNPTKKWWWDLELEEDGAYRPTRHPVNARDLQKDLNLRYEDQTLAVYPAHLAPHPYPYPFPMDREAGIEAYQAMITAEEYKQRRERGETGGWDHLYTNDDESPVLQVIVSKVEEMAAGVTKYEFRAADGSDLPEWSAGAHLDIVVAPEFLRQYSMSGNPADRSHYQIGVLREAAGRGGSKLLHRIFSEGRRIFISRPINHFPLDESASKTFLMGGGIGVTPMIAMAHRLHALGADFEFHYSIKSREQGGYLDDLARMPWASKVHLHISQEGTRAAFDQVLSGYQPGWHVYTCGAAPYMEAVMTAAEAAGFPEEARHLEYFSVPEQPEYENHPFVLRLARSGRDIHVSAEQTATDALAEQGIHVDVKCADGICGVCKCGLLAGEAEHRDFVLSKAQRRDAIVLCQSRAADPDGVLEIDL
;
A
#
# COMPACT_ATOMS: atom_id res chain seq x y z
N MET A 1 25.09 10.87 14.13
CA MET A 1 25.56 12.14 14.71
C MET A 1 25.85 11.98 16.19
N LEU A 2 24.85 11.83 17.05
CA LEU A 2 25.05 11.72 18.50
C LEU A 2 25.93 10.54 18.95
N SER A 3 26.06 9.51 18.14
CA SER A 3 26.89 8.31 18.38
C SER A 3 28.37 8.48 18.02
N GLY A 4 28.84 9.66 17.61
CA GLY A 4 30.23 9.87 17.21
C GLY A 4 30.63 9.19 15.87
N LEU A 5 29.71 8.59 15.13
CA LEU A 5 30.03 7.88 13.89
C LEU A 5 30.33 8.79 12.70
N GLY A 6 29.84 10.01 12.71
CA GLY A 6 30.05 10.97 11.62
C GLY A 6 29.04 12.11 11.63
N GLU A 7 29.05 12.90 10.55
CA GLU A 7 28.16 14.02 10.33
C GLU A 7 27.17 13.70 9.18
N VAL A 8 26.01 14.36 9.20
CA VAL A 8 25.04 14.27 8.09
C VAL A 8 25.53 15.10 6.90
N SER A 9 25.52 14.52 5.73
CA SER A 9 26.04 15.12 4.50
C SER A 9 24.94 15.74 3.62
N ARG A 10 25.34 16.42 2.55
CA ARG A 10 24.42 16.88 1.50
C ARG A 10 23.72 15.74 0.75
N ILE A 11 24.19 14.51 0.85
CA ILE A 11 23.49 13.35 0.29
C ILE A 11 22.08 13.19 0.91
N GLY A 12 21.80 13.95 1.94
CA GLY A 12 20.58 13.85 2.74
C GLY A 12 20.85 12.97 3.96
N GLU A 13 19.96 12.16 4.38
CA GLU A 13 19.99 11.34 5.60
C GLU A 13 21.16 10.35 5.71
N VAL A 14 22.23 10.56 4.94
CA VAL A 14 23.43 9.72 4.94
C VAL A 14 24.51 10.33 5.81
N ILE A 15 24.93 9.56 6.82
CA ILE A 15 26.07 9.90 7.68
C ILE A 15 27.36 9.64 6.91
N LEU A 16 28.28 10.60 6.94
CA LEU A 16 29.67 10.44 6.49
C LEU A 16 30.60 10.32 7.68
N ASN A 17 31.45 9.31 7.63
CA ASN A 17 32.57 9.14 8.54
C ASN A 17 33.83 9.77 7.91
N PRO A 18 34.70 10.44 8.67
CA PRO A 18 35.87 11.08 8.11
C PRO A 18 36.89 10.12 7.48
N PHE A 19 36.84 8.84 7.80
CA PHE A 19 37.77 7.82 7.30
C PHE A 19 37.14 6.85 6.29
N LEU A 20 35.84 6.56 6.45
CA LEU A 20 35.12 5.60 5.63
C LEU A 20 34.24 6.28 4.56
N GLY A 21 34.05 7.59 4.70
CA GLY A 21 33.14 8.34 3.84
C GLY A 21 31.69 7.89 3.97
N PRO A 22 30.91 7.90 2.87
CA PRO A 22 29.51 7.51 2.87
C PRO A 22 29.29 5.99 2.82
N ARG A 23 30.34 5.19 2.74
CA ARG A 23 30.26 3.73 2.58
C ARG A 23 30.25 3.00 3.93
N LEU A 24 29.43 3.44 4.84
CA LEU A 24 29.26 2.74 6.09
C LEU A 24 27.81 2.29 6.24
N LYS A 25 27.61 1.13 6.87
CA LYS A 25 26.32 0.68 7.36
C LYS A 25 26.40 0.65 8.88
N SER A 26 25.47 1.34 9.53
CA SER A 26 25.32 1.31 10.98
C SER A 26 24.15 0.42 11.36
N GLY A 27 24.29 -0.29 12.46
CA GLY A 27 23.22 -1.03 13.11
C GLY A 27 23.06 -0.52 14.54
N VAL A 28 21.90 -0.77 15.13
CA VAL A 28 21.61 -0.47 16.53
C VAL A 28 21.46 -1.80 17.27
N VAL A 29 22.21 -1.92 18.37
CA VAL A 29 22.07 -3.02 19.34
C VAL A 29 21.73 -2.39 20.68
N THR A 30 20.67 -2.84 21.29
CA THR A 30 20.29 -2.42 22.64
C THR A 30 20.91 -3.38 23.67
N THR A 31 21.38 -2.84 24.79
CA THR A 31 21.98 -3.60 25.89
C THR A 31 21.66 -2.92 27.21
N ASP A 32 21.58 -3.70 28.27
CA ASP A 32 21.51 -3.23 29.65
C ASP A 32 22.90 -3.09 30.31
N MET A 33 23.95 -3.46 29.57
CA MET A 33 25.33 -3.30 30.03
C MET A 33 25.70 -1.81 30.09
N PRO A 34 26.22 -1.29 31.22
CA PRO A 34 26.68 0.09 31.32
C PRO A 34 27.86 0.34 30.38
N MET A 35 27.71 1.25 29.44
CA MET A 35 28.74 1.64 28.47
C MET A 35 28.96 3.14 28.49
N ALA A 36 30.22 3.56 28.33
CA ALA A 36 30.51 4.95 28.06
C ALA A 36 30.07 5.31 26.63
N HIS A 37 29.41 6.46 26.47
CA HIS A 37 28.97 6.92 25.15
C HIS A 37 30.07 7.78 24.48
N ASP A 38 30.17 7.63 23.17
CA ASP A 38 31.02 8.50 22.37
C ASP A 38 30.40 9.90 22.23
N LYS A 39 31.24 10.90 22.06
CA LYS A 39 30.80 12.28 21.80
C LYS A 39 30.48 12.46 20.32
N PRO A 40 29.56 13.36 19.97
CA PRO A 40 29.40 13.83 18.59
C PRO A 40 30.72 14.35 18.05
N ILE A 41 30.96 14.10 16.75
CA ILE A 41 32.16 14.63 16.07
C ILE A 41 31.76 15.69 15.06
N ASP A 42 32.60 16.70 14.95
CA ASP A 42 32.58 17.70 13.89
C ASP A 42 33.96 17.66 13.21
N PHE A 43 33.97 17.36 11.92
CA PHE A 43 35.22 17.33 11.14
C PHE A 43 35.17 18.24 9.92
N GLY A 44 34.27 19.24 9.93
CA GLY A 44 34.17 20.26 8.90
C GLY A 44 33.38 19.85 7.68
N LEU A 45 32.66 18.74 7.74
CA LEU A 45 31.86 18.22 6.61
C LEU A 45 30.81 19.23 6.16
N GLN A 46 30.18 19.95 7.09
CA GLN A 46 29.12 20.89 6.78
C GLN A 46 29.62 21.99 5.82
N SER A 47 30.73 22.64 6.19
CA SER A 47 31.35 23.68 5.36
C SER A 47 31.85 23.15 4.01
N PHE A 48 32.35 21.91 4.00
CA PHE A 48 32.75 21.28 2.76
C PHE A 48 31.56 21.01 1.85
N CYS A 49 30.48 20.43 2.34
CA CYS A 49 29.27 20.11 1.60
C CYS A 49 28.56 21.34 1.03
N GLU A 50 28.62 22.49 1.73
CA GLU A 50 28.10 23.77 1.22
C GLU A 50 28.75 24.17 -0.10
N SER A 51 30.04 23.94 -0.23
CA SER A 51 30.84 24.39 -1.39
C SER A 51 30.90 23.33 -2.50
N CYS A 52 30.81 22.04 -2.18
CA CYS A 52 31.11 20.96 -3.11
C CYS A 52 30.00 20.71 -4.12
N ASN A 53 28.77 20.55 -3.69
CA ASN A 53 27.57 20.27 -4.50
C ASN A 53 27.67 19.10 -5.51
N LYS A 54 28.74 18.31 -5.50
CA LYS A 54 29.01 17.28 -6.50
C LYS A 54 27.94 16.19 -6.50
N CYS A 55 27.49 15.74 -5.33
CA CYS A 55 26.44 14.73 -5.22
C CYS A 55 25.09 15.23 -5.75
N ALA A 56 24.77 16.51 -5.61
CA ALA A 56 23.55 17.10 -6.16
C ALA A 56 23.63 17.22 -7.68
N ARG A 57 24.77 17.69 -8.21
CA ARG A 57 25.02 17.82 -9.63
C ARG A 57 24.96 16.48 -10.37
N GLU A 58 25.45 15.44 -9.74
CA GLU A 58 25.55 14.10 -10.32
C GLU A 58 24.32 13.21 -10.05
N CYS A 59 23.34 13.69 -9.31
CA CYS A 59 22.14 12.91 -8.99
C CYS A 59 21.23 12.74 -10.22
N PRO A 60 21.06 11.52 -10.75
CA PRO A 60 20.28 11.32 -11.98
C PRO A 60 18.77 11.58 -11.81
N SER A 61 18.27 11.51 -10.60
CA SER A 61 16.85 11.78 -10.29
C SER A 61 16.58 13.23 -9.86
N GLY A 62 17.63 14.05 -9.64
CA GLY A 62 17.47 15.36 -9.03
C GLY A 62 16.98 15.34 -7.57
N ALA A 63 17.09 14.20 -6.91
CA ALA A 63 16.62 14.03 -5.53
C ALA A 63 17.48 14.73 -4.48
N ILE A 64 18.74 15.05 -4.79
CA ILE A 64 19.66 15.72 -3.86
C ILE A 64 19.70 17.21 -4.20
N THR A 65 19.37 18.04 -3.24
CA THR A 65 19.31 19.49 -3.44
C THR A 65 20.70 20.13 -3.49
N ALA A 66 20.90 21.09 -4.42
CA ALA A 66 22.02 22.02 -4.41
C ALA A 66 21.70 23.29 -3.59
N GLY A 67 20.48 23.42 -3.10
CA GLY A 67 20.00 24.56 -2.33
C GLY A 67 20.47 24.60 -0.87
N PRO A 68 19.92 25.51 -0.08
CA PRO A 68 20.22 25.66 1.33
C PRO A 68 19.72 24.46 2.15
N LYS A 69 20.16 24.37 3.38
CA LYS A 69 19.57 23.46 4.36
C LYS A 69 18.15 23.90 4.69
N LEU A 70 17.31 22.91 4.94
CA LEU A 70 15.95 23.10 5.45
C LEU A 70 15.88 22.73 6.91
N MET A 71 14.92 23.28 7.63
CA MET A 71 14.56 22.79 8.95
C MET A 71 13.65 21.57 8.79
N PHE A 72 14.03 20.48 9.43
CA PHE A 72 13.31 19.23 9.35
C PHE A 72 13.40 18.49 10.69
N ASN A 73 12.26 18.20 11.30
CA ASN A 73 12.18 17.51 12.60
C ASN A 73 13.12 18.10 13.68
N GLY A 74 13.20 19.44 13.77
CA GLY A 74 13.99 20.13 14.77
C GLY A 74 15.49 20.19 14.48
N TYR A 75 15.97 19.81 13.30
CA TYR A 75 17.39 19.92 12.91
C TYR A 75 17.58 20.41 11.47
N GLU A 76 18.74 20.99 11.22
CA GLU A 76 19.11 21.51 9.91
C GLU A 76 19.67 20.41 9.02
N ILE A 77 19.11 20.25 7.82
CA ILE A 77 19.53 19.21 6.88
C ILE A 77 19.38 19.67 5.43
N TRP A 78 20.26 19.19 4.55
CA TRP A 78 19.95 19.13 3.12
C TRP A 78 18.99 17.98 2.90
N LYS A 79 17.71 18.25 2.97
CA LYS A 79 16.68 17.21 2.83
C LYS A 79 16.66 16.67 1.41
N SER A 80 16.93 15.39 1.26
CA SER A 80 16.77 14.70 -0.01
C SER A 80 15.31 14.39 -0.28
N ASP A 81 14.90 14.50 -1.54
CA ASP A 81 13.59 14.00 -1.99
C ASP A 81 13.64 12.49 -2.14
N SER A 82 13.30 11.81 -1.06
CA SER A 82 13.33 10.35 -0.99
C SER A 82 12.39 9.70 -2.01
N GLN A 83 11.29 10.38 -2.35
CA GLN A 83 10.33 9.88 -3.33
C GLN A 83 10.93 9.90 -4.74
N LYS A 84 11.52 11.01 -5.18
CA LYS A 84 12.22 11.07 -6.47
C LYS A 84 13.33 10.03 -6.55
N CYS A 85 14.12 9.89 -5.48
CA CYS A 85 15.18 8.89 -5.43
C CYS A 85 14.63 7.47 -5.57
N THR A 86 13.57 7.16 -4.83
CA THR A 86 12.95 5.84 -4.85
C THR A 86 12.28 5.56 -6.18
N THR A 87 11.50 6.50 -6.71
CA THR A 87 10.86 6.37 -8.02
C THR A 87 11.88 6.08 -9.10
N TYR A 88 12.98 6.86 -9.17
CA TYR A 88 14.07 6.60 -10.11
C TYR A 88 14.65 5.20 -9.97
N ARG A 89 14.93 4.77 -8.75
CA ARG A 89 15.52 3.44 -8.48
C ARG A 89 14.64 2.27 -8.87
N ILE A 90 13.34 2.50 -8.92
CA ILE A 90 12.36 1.45 -9.18
C ILE A 90 11.93 1.44 -10.64
N THR A 91 11.69 2.61 -11.23
CA THR A 91 11.12 2.74 -12.57
C THR A 91 12.17 2.80 -13.68
N THR A 92 13.41 3.19 -13.35
CA THR A 92 14.47 3.31 -14.34
C THR A 92 15.25 2.01 -14.42
N PRO A 93 15.44 1.45 -15.63
CA PRO A 93 16.32 0.29 -15.82
C PRO A 93 17.68 0.52 -15.16
N GLY A 94 18.10 -0.41 -14.30
CA GLY A 94 19.34 -0.28 -13.53
C GLY A 94 19.33 0.70 -12.37
N GLY A 95 18.22 1.40 -12.13
CA GLY A 95 18.08 2.37 -11.04
C GLY A 95 18.28 1.78 -9.65
N ALA A 96 17.91 0.52 -9.42
CA ALA A 96 18.02 -0.16 -8.12
C ALA A 96 19.43 -0.12 -7.52
N MET A 97 20.46 -0.15 -8.35
CA MET A 97 21.87 -0.12 -7.94
C MET A 97 22.50 1.28 -8.03
N CYS A 98 21.71 2.33 -8.13
CA CYS A 98 22.21 3.68 -8.39
C CYS A 98 23.35 4.06 -7.44
N GLY A 99 23.27 4.45 -6.27
CA GLY A 99 24.39 4.83 -5.40
C GLY A 99 25.35 5.89 -5.98
N ARG A 100 24.93 6.64 -7.01
CA ARG A 100 25.76 7.66 -7.70
C ARG A 100 26.30 8.71 -6.73
N CYS A 101 25.45 9.19 -5.83
CA CYS A 101 25.80 10.21 -4.83
C CYS A 101 26.93 9.77 -3.89
N MET A 102 26.95 8.50 -3.51
CA MET A 102 28.01 7.95 -2.65
C MET A 102 29.32 7.79 -3.38
N LYS A 103 29.27 7.45 -4.69
CA LYS A 103 30.48 7.25 -5.49
C LYS A 103 31.18 8.52 -5.84
N THR A 104 30.42 9.54 -6.21
CA THR A 104 30.96 10.82 -6.63
C THR A 104 31.48 11.65 -5.45
N CYS A 105 31.18 11.26 -4.22
CA CYS A 105 31.59 12.00 -3.02
C CYS A 105 33.12 11.98 -2.85
N PRO A 106 33.79 13.15 -2.72
CA PRO A 106 35.23 13.24 -2.48
C PRO A 106 35.70 12.51 -1.20
N TRP A 107 34.81 12.38 -0.21
CA TRP A 107 35.07 11.62 1.03
C TRP A 107 34.99 10.11 0.86
N ASN A 108 34.60 9.62 -0.32
CA ASN A 108 34.61 8.21 -0.60
C ASN A 108 36.05 7.67 -0.55
N LEU A 109 36.24 6.41 -0.20
CA LEU A 109 37.54 5.73 -0.19
C LEU A 109 38.28 5.75 -1.54
N GLU A 110 37.57 6.03 -2.61
CA GLU A 110 38.12 6.21 -3.97
C GLU A 110 38.16 7.70 -4.38
N GLY A 111 37.80 8.60 -3.52
CA GLY A 111 37.90 10.05 -3.72
C GLY A 111 39.24 10.63 -3.24
N SER A 112 39.44 11.91 -3.48
CA SER A 112 40.68 12.58 -3.11
C SER A 112 41.00 12.49 -1.61
N PHE A 113 40.00 12.39 -0.76
CA PHE A 113 40.18 12.37 0.69
C PHE A 113 40.53 11.00 1.27
N ALA A 114 40.64 9.99 0.44
CA ALA A 114 41.34 8.77 0.80
C ALA A 114 42.79 9.05 1.16
N GLU A 115 43.39 10.04 0.50
CA GLU A 115 44.77 10.51 0.78
C GLU A 115 44.82 11.44 1.99
N LYS A 116 45.73 11.16 2.91
CA LYS A 116 45.87 11.89 4.19
C LYS A 116 45.99 13.40 4.07
N PRO A 117 46.80 13.96 3.13
CA PRO A 117 46.95 15.42 3.01
C PRO A 117 45.65 16.13 2.64
N PHE A 118 44.90 15.59 1.67
CA PHE A 118 43.63 16.19 1.24
C PHE A 118 42.59 16.12 2.33
N ARG A 119 42.48 14.97 3.00
CA ARG A 119 41.60 14.79 4.14
C ARG A 119 41.92 15.75 5.28
N TRP A 120 43.19 15.86 5.62
CA TRP A 120 43.65 16.80 6.66
C TRP A 120 43.29 18.24 6.29
N ALA A 121 43.53 18.67 5.04
CA ALA A 121 43.18 20.00 4.58
C ALA A 121 41.67 20.26 4.62
N ALA A 122 40.86 19.29 4.23
CA ALA A 122 39.39 19.40 4.28
C ALA A 122 38.85 19.53 5.70
N MET A 123 39.50 18.87 6.66
CA MET A 123 39.09 18.91 8.07
C MET A 123 39.58 20.18 8.80
N ASN A 124 40.74 20.69 8.45
CA ASN A 124 41.40 21.74 9.24
C ASN A 124 41.39 23.12 8.57
N ILE A 125 41.09 23.20 7.28
CA ILE A 125 41.08 24.44 6.51
C ILE A 125 39.74 24.61 5.78
N PRO A 126 38.67 25.04 6.47
CA PRO A 126 37.32 25.13 5.84
C PRO A 126 37.29 25.98 4.56
N LYS A 127 38.09 27.06 4.53
CA LYS A 127 38.22 27.94 3.35
C LYS A 127 38.84 27.26 2.13
N ALA A 128 39.51 26.13 2.28
CA ALA A 128 40.03 25.34 1.17
C ALA A 128 38.96 24.46 0.49
N ALA A 129 37.80 24.30 1.06
CA ALA A 129 36.74 23.41 0.55
C ALA A 129 36.41 23.63 -0.93
N PRO A 130 36.21 24.86 -1.44
CA PRO A 130 35.93 25.07 -2.87
C PRO A 130 37.10 24.65 -3.78
N ALA A 131 38.32 24.87 -3.37
CA ALA A 131 39.51 24.50 -4.14
C ALA A 131 39.72 22.99 -4.14
N LEU A 132 39.50 22.32 -3.00
CA LEU A 132 39.59 20.88 -2.87
C LEU A 132 38.48 20.16 -3.67
N ALA A 133 37.29 20.71 -3.70
CA ALA A 133 36.17 20.15 -4.52
C ALA A 133 36.50 20.26 -6.02
N ARG A 134 37.05 21.39 -6.48
CA ARG A 134 37.49 21.56 -7.87
C ARG A 134 38.62 20.62 -8.23
N LEU A 135 39.58 20.46 -7.32
CA LEU A 135 40.69 19.53 -7.55
C LEU A 135 40.20 18.08 -7.67
N ASP A 136 39.25 17.68 -6.84
CA ASP A 136 38.63 16.37 -6.93
C ASP A 136 37.92 16.14 -8.29
N ASP A 137 37.22 17.18 -8.81
CA ASP A 137 36.67 17.17 -10.16
C ASP A 137 37.73 17.06 -11.24
N MET A 138 38.80 17.83 -11.14
CA MET A 138 39.92 17.81 -12.11
C MET A 138 40.66 16.46 -12.16
N LEU A 139 40.70 15.77 -11.05
CA LEU A 139 41.31 14.44 -10.94
C LEU A 139 40.36 13.33 -11.46
N GLY A 140 39.13 13.67 -11.90
CA GLY A 140 38.17 12.72 -12.42
C GLY A 140 37.62 11.75 -11.37
N HIS A 141 37.75 12.10 -10.09
CA HIS A 141 37.21 11.24 -9.02
C HIS A 141 35.68 11.24 -9.06
N GLY A 142 35.10 10.07 -8.82
CA GLY A 142 33.63 9.89 -8.90
C GLY A 142 33.15 9.62 -10.33
N GLU A 143 33.96 9.84 -11.35
CA GLU A 143 33.73 9.26 -12.65
C GLU A 143 33.86 7.73 -12.56
N MET A 144 33.16 7.03 -13.43
CA MET A 144 33.28 5.57 -13.48
C MET A 144 34.66 5.20 -13.98
N ASN A 145 35.50 4.70 -13.09
CA ASN A 145 36.78 4.16 -13.46
C ASN A 145 36.63 2.66 -13.73
N PRO A 146 36.71 2.20 -14.98
CA PRO A 146 36.54 0.81 -15.33
C PRO A 146 37.51 -0.12 -14.58
N THR A 147 38.72 0.35 -14.32
CA THR A 147 39.74 -0.41 -13.59
C THR A 147 39.39 -0.68 -12.14
N LYS A 148 38.78 0.32 -11.47
CA LYS A 148 38.43 0.24 -10.04
C LYS A 148 37.00 -0.27 -9.79
N LYS A 149 36.15 -0.21 -10.80
CA LYS A 149 34.74 -0.58 -10.71
C LYS A 149 34.35 -1.50 -11.85
N TRP A 150 35.22 -2.44 -12.17
CA TRP A 150 35.10 -3.40 -13.24
C TRP A 150 33.76 -4.18 -13.18
N TRP A 151 33.25 -4.48 -11.98
CA TRP A 151 31.98 -5.20 -11.82
C TRP A 151 30.75 -4.43 -12.29
N TRP A 152 30.87 -3.13 -12.61
CA TRP A 152 29.75 -2.34 -13.10
C TRP A 152 29.44 -2.59 -14.55
N ASP A 153 30.47 -2.92 -15.28
CA ASP A 153 30.41 -3.18 -16.71
C ASP A 153 30.44 -4.67 -17.00
N LEU A 154 30.45 -5.50 -15.97
CA LEU A 154 30.48 -6.96 -16.12
C LEU A 154 29.28 -7.59 -15.40
N GLU A 155 28.73 -8.61 -16.03
CA GLU A 155 27.75 -9.53 -15.47
C GLU A 155 28.39 -10.88 -15.22
N LEU A 156 28.05 -11.50 -14.09
CA LEU A 156 28.41 -12.88 -13.81
C LEU A 156 27.37 -13.79 -14.48
N GLU A 157 27.77 -14.59 -15.43
CA GLU A 157 26.92 -15.57 -16.09
C GLU A 157 26.89 -16.91 -15.34
N GLU A 158 25.95 -17.79 -15.70
CA GLU A 158 25.74 -19.08 -15.03
C GLU A 158 26.96 -20.01 -15.10
N ASP A 159 27.79 -19.83 -16.11
CA ASP A 159 29.06 -20.57 -16.28
C ASP A 159 30.19 -20.07 -15.36
N GLY A 160 29.93 -19.06 -14.54
CA GLY A 160 30.91 -18.43 -13.64
C GLY A 160 31.85 -17.45 -14.33
N ALA A 161 31.67 -17.15 -15.61
CA ALA A 161 32.48 -16.18 -16.34
C ALA A 161 31.88 -14.77 -16.22
N TYR A 162 32.75 -13.75 -16.12
CA TYR A 162 32.37 -12.36 -16.20
C TYR A 162 32.38 -11.89 -17.66
N ARG A 163 31.27 -11.33 -18.10
CA ARG A 163 31.10 -10.78 -19.45
C ARG A 163 30.64 -9.34 -19.42
N PRO A 164 30.89 -8.53 -20.48
CA PRO A 164 30.35 -7.18 -20.58
C PRO A 164 28.85 -7.17 -20.42
N THR A 165 28.34 -6.21 -19.64
CA THR A 165 26.89 -6.04 -19.43
C THR A 165 26.19 -5.74 -20.74
N ARG A 166 24.97 -6.27 -20.90
CA ARG A 166 24.10 -5.98 -22.04
C ARG A 166 23.56 -4.55 -22.01
N HIS A 167 23.66 -3.89 -20.88
CA HIS A 167 23.14 -2.55 -20.64
C HIS A 167 24.23 -1.59 -20.19
N PRO A 168 24.14 -0.29 -20.55
CA PRO A 168 25.05 0.72 -20.04
C PRO A 168 25.09 0.70 -18.52
N VAL A 169 26.23 1.05 -17.95
CA VAL A 169 26.36 1.21 -16.50
C VAL A 169 25.33 2.22 -16.00
N ASN A 170 24.66 1.90 -14.90
CA ASN A 170 23.44 2.55 -14.38
C ASN A 170 22.14 2.29 -15.18
N ALA A 171 22.17 1.48 -16.23
CA ALA A 171 20.99 1.05 -16.98
C ALA A 171 20.63 -0.43 -16.74
N ARG A 172 21.00 -0.97 -15.58
CA ARG A 172 20.60 -2.35 -15.22
C ARG A 172 19.12 -2.37 -14.86
N ASP A 173 18.39 -3.22 -15.56
CA ASP A 173 17.02 -3.52 -15.17
C ASP A 173 16.97 -4.10 -13.76
N LEU A 174 15.93 -3.76 -13.02
CA LEU A 174 15.46 -4.62 -11.95
C LEU A 174 15.24 -5.99 -12.58
N GLN A 175 15.83 -7.03 -11.99
CA GLN A 175 15.60 -8.39 -12.46
C GLN A 175 14.11 -8.67 -12.43
N LYS A 176 13.47 -8.60 -13.61
CA LYS A 176 12.04 -8.87 -13.75
C LYS A 176 11.71 -10.32 -13.42
N ASP A 177 12.70 -11.20 -13.62
CA ASP A 177 12.62 -12.64 -13.40
C ASP A 177 13.22 -13.05 -12.05
N LEU A 178 13.21 -12.16 -11.06
CA LEU A 178 13.69 -12.49 -9.73
C LEU A 178 12.87 -13.67 -9.22
N ASN A 179 13.52 -14.84 -9.16
CA ASN A 179 12.91 -16.03 -8.60
C ASN A 179 12.88 -15.88 -7.07
N LEU A 180 11.90 -15.14 -6.59
CA LEU A 180 11.72 -14.91 -5.16
C LEU A 180 11.29 -16.21 -4.52
N ARG A 181 12.07 -16.67 -3.56
CA ARG A 181 11.72 -17.82 -2.71
C ARG A 181 10.81 -17.33 -1.61
N TYR A 182 9.53 -17.20 -1.92
CA TYR A 182 8.53 -16.67 -0.99
C TYR A 182 8.44 -17.49 0.30
N GLU A 183 8.75 -18.78 0.22
CA GLU A 183 8.75 -19.71 1.36
C GLU A 183 9.80 -19.33 2.42
N ASP A 184 10.92 -18.79 1.98
CA ASP A 184 12.03 -18.40 2.85
C ASP A 184 11.86 -16.98 3.43
N GLN A 185 10.84 -16.24 3.00
CA GLN A 185 10.62 -14.86 3.43
C GLN A 185 9.79 -14.79 4.71
N THR A 186 10.25 -14.03 5.67
CA THR A 186 9.53 -13.74 6.92
C THR A 186 8.76 -12.42 6.87
N LEU A 187 8.98 -11.61 5.85
CA LEU A 187 8.34 -10.30 5.63
C LEU A 187 7.71 -10.25 4.24
N ALA A 188 6.58 -9.58 4.12
CA ALA A 188 5.99 -9.28 2.82
C ALA A 188 6.88 -8.33 2.02
N VAL A 189 7.02 -8.59 0.73
CA VAL A 189 7.72 -7.71 -0.21
C VAL A 189 6.67 -6.99 -1.04
N TYR A 190 6.76 -5.67 -1.08
CA TYR A 190 5.86 -4.83 -1.86
C TYR A 190 6.49 -4.49 -3.20
N PRO A 191 5.78 -4.62 -4.33
CA PRO A 191 6.14 -3.90 -5.53
C PRO A 191 6.06 -2.40 -5.23
N ALA A 192 6.91 -1.63 -5.88
CA ALA A 192 7.07 -0.22 -5.53
C ALA A 192 5.80 0.62 -5.68
N HIS A 193 4.98 0.31 -6.69
CA HIS A 193 3.70 0.99 -6.93
C HIS A 193 2.59 0.59 -5.95
N LEU A 194 2.79 -0.51 -5.21
CA LEU A 194 1.88 -0.99 -4.17
C LEU A 194 2.50 -0.85 -2.77
N ALA A 195 3.78 -0.45 -2.70
CA ALA A 195 4.39 -0.21 -1.41
C ALA A 195 3.62 0.90 -0.69
N PRO A 196 3.18 0.68 0.55
CA PRO A 196 2.70 1.78 1.36
C PRO A 196 3.80 2.83 1.45
N HIS A 197 3.43 4.08 1.62
CA HIS A 197 4.40 5.12 1.91
C HIS A 197 5.31 4.66 3.04
N PRO A 198 6.61 5.03 2.99
CA PRO A 198 7.55 4.57 4.01
C PRO A 198 7.02 4.90 5.40
N TYR A 199 6.82 3.88 6.17
CA TYR A 199 6.39 4.01 7.55
C TYR A 199 7.52 3.52 8.49
N PRO A 200 7.69 4.05 9.63
CA PRO A 200 7.08 5.27 10.12
C PRO A 200 7.67 6.46 9.34
N TYR A 201 6.70 7.39 8.80
CA TYR A 201 6.96 8.66 8.50
C TYR A 201 8.40 9.08 8.45
N PRO A 202 8.86 10.01 7.72
CA PRO A 202 8.60 11.36 8.23
C PRO A 202 7.56 12.16 7.47
N PHE A 203 6.76 11.55 6.66
CA PHE A 203 5.76 12.33 5.96
C PHE A 203 4.38 11.77 6.26
N PRO A 204 3.31 12.59 6.26
CA PRO A 204 1.95 12.09 6.32
C PRO A 204 1.79 10.92 5.35
N MET A 205 0.98 9.95 5.69
CA MET A 205 0.70 8.80 4.84
C MET A 205 -0.02 9.20 3.55
N ASP A 206 -0.64 10.38 3.56
CA ASP A 206 -1.11 11.07 2.38
C ASP A 206 0.08 11.63 1.61
N ARG A 207 0.26 11.14 0.38
CA ARG A 207 1.34 11.55 -0.51
C ARG A 207 1.29 13.04 -0.82
N GLU A 208 0.09 13.57 -1.05
CA GLU A 208 -0.12 14.97 -1.43
C GLU A 208 0.18 15.89 -0.25
N ALA A 209 -0.35 15.55 0.93
CA ALA A 209 0.02 16.25 2.16
C ALA A 209 1.52 16.18 2.45
N GLY A 210 2.18 15.05 2.12
CA GLY A 210 3.64 14.92 2.21
C GLY A 210 4.39 15.83 1.25
N ILE A 211 3.92 16.01 0.03
CA ILE A 211 4.48 16.93 -0.95
C ILE A 211 4.28 18.38 -0.50
N GLU A 212 3.09 18.74 -0.04
CA GLU A 212 2.77 20.07 0.49
C GLU A 212 3.65 20.40 1.71
N ALA A 213 3.77 19.47 2.65
CA ALA A 213 4.65 19.63 3.80
C ALA A 213 6.11 19.83 3.40
N TYR A 214 6.61 19.10 2.40
CA TYR A 214 7.96 19.29 1.88
C TYR A 214 8.14 20.68 1.23
N GLN A 215 7.16 21.13 0.46
CA GLN A 215 7.19 22.46 -0.17
C GLN A 215 7.06 23.60 0.85
N ALA A 216 6.38 23.35 1.96
CA ALA A 216 6.21 24.31 3.03
C ALA A 216 7.44 24.42 3.96
N MET A 217 8.43 23.53 3.83
CA MET A 217 9.65 23.61 4.64
C MET A 217 10.40 24.92 4.38
N ILE A 218 10.77 25.59 5.45
CA ILE A 218 11.57 26.81 5.40
C ILE A 218 13.06 26.51 5.48
N THR A 219 13.89 27.45 5.03
CA THR A 219 15.34 27.32 5.18
C THR A 219 15.75 27.39 6.65
N ALA A 220 16.86 26.77 6.98
CA ALA A 220 17.41 26.81 8.34
C ALA A 220 17.72 28.26 8.79
N GLU A 221 18.16 29.11 7.86
CA GLU A 221 18.42 30.51 8.12
C GLU A 221 17.13 31.28 8.42
N GLU A 222 16.10 31.09 7.64
CA GLU A 222 14.79 31.69 7.88
C GLU A 222 14.17 31.20 9.20
N TYR A 223 14.34 29.93 9.53
CA TYR A 223 13.91 29.39 10.82
C TYR A 223 14.60 30.13 11.99
N LYS A 224 15.91 30.31 11.93
CA LYS A 224 16.67 31.04 12.98
C LYS A 224 16.17 32.47 13.15
N GLN A 225 15.98 33.17 12.03
CA GLN A 225 15.49 34.55 12.04
C GLN A 225 14.09 34.67 12.63
N ARG A 226 13.17 33.72 12.31
CA ARG A 226 11.82 33.67 12.90
C ARG A 226 11.86 33.38 14.39
N ARG A 227 12.73 32.46 14.81
CA ARG A 227 12.92 32.14 16.23
C ARG A 227 13.49 33.34 17.01
N GLU A 228 14.46 34.07 16.48
CA GLU A 228 15.03 35.28 17.08
C GLU A 228 13.97 36.38 17.23
N ARG A 229 13.02 36.46 16.32
CA ARG A 229 11.88 37.40 16.42
C ARG A 229 10.76 36.90 17.35
N GLY A 230 10.91 35.73 17.94
CA GLY A 230 9.90 35.12 18.83
C GLY A 230 8.67 34.60 18.11
N GLU A 231 8.73 34.41 16.82
CA GLU A 231 7.62 33.82 16.05
C GLU A 231 7.46 32.32 16.41
N THR A 232 6.21 31.90 16.63
CA THR A 232 5.84 30.49 16.79
C THR A 232 4.79 30.17 15.74
N GLY A 233 4.98 29.08 14.98
CA GLY A 233 4.03 28.74 13.91
C GLY A 233 4.17 27.33 13.36
N GLY A 234 3.21 26.92 12.56
CA GLY A 234 3.13 25.59 11.94
C GLY A 234 4.22 25.26 10.90
N TRP A 235 5.17 26.16 10.69
CA TRP A 235 6.38 25.94 9.90
C TRP A 235 7.48 25.19 10.67
N ASP A 236 7.32 25.02 11.99
CA ASP A 236 8.14 24.16 12.83
C ASP A 236 7.62 22.72 12.71
N HIS A 237 7.85 22.14 11.57
CA HIS A 237 7.36 20.80 11.26
C HIS A 237 8.02 19.75 12.13
N LEU A 238 7.53 19.63 13.35
CA LEU A 238 7.60 18.39 14.08
C LEU A 238 6.52 17.50 13.51
N TYR A 239 6.91 16.63 12.66
CA TYR A 239 6.02 15.54 12.29
C TYR A 239 5.89 14.63 13.49
N THR A 240 4.84 14.79 14.22
CA THR A 240 4.36 13.78 15.14
C THR A 240 3.64 12.73 14.30
N ASN A 241 3.94 11.51 14.57
CA ASN A 241 3.29 10.36 13.94
C ASN A 241 1.92 10.16 14.59
N ASP A 242 1.06 11.19 14.55
CA ASP A 242 -0.29 11.08 15.06
C ASP A 242 -1.21 10.34 14.09
N ASP A 243 -0.76 10.20 12.83
CA ASP A 243 -1.48 9.44 11.83
C ASP A 243 -1.24 7.93 12.01
N GLU A 244 -2.34 7.23 12.14
CA GLU A 244 -2.30 5.77 12.22
C GLU A 244 -1.79 5.17 10.91
N SER A 245 -0.80 4.26 10.99
CA SER A 245 -0.34 3.54 9.79
C SER A 245 -1.49 2.84 9.08
N PRO A 246 -1.65 3.01 7.75
CA PRO A 246 -2.62 2.24 6.98
C PRO A 246 -2.25 0.76 6.90
N VAL A 247 -1.04 0.41 7.31
CA VAL A 247 -0.48 -0.94 7.23
C VAL A 247 -0.16 -1.45 8.62
N LEU A 248 -0.58 -2.67 8.89
CA LEU A 248 -0.30 -3.39 10.13
C LEU A 248 0.71 -4.51 9.86
N GLN A 249 1.72 -4.62 10.70
CA GLN A 249 2.57 -5.80 10.74
C GLN A 249 1.97 -6.82 11.70
N VAL A 250 1.62 -7.99 11.19
CA VAL A 250 1.00 -9.06 11.96
C VAL A 250 1.76 -10.37 11.81
N ILE A 251 1.52 -11.27 12.75
CA ILE A 251 2.03 -12.65 12.70
C ILE A 251 0.85 -13.56 12.40
N VAL A 252 1.01 -14.50 11.48
CA VAL A 252 0.09 -15.61 11.29
C VAL A 252 0.16 -16.48 12.55
N SER A 253 -0.84 -16.36 13.41
CA SER A 253 -0.85 -17.04 14.73
C SER A 253 -1.46 -18.42 14.67
N LYS A 254 -2.34 -18.67 13.70
CA LYS A 254 -2.97 -19.98 13.51
C LYS A 254 -3.31 -20.21 12.04
N VAL A 255 -3.14 -21.46 11.60
CA VAL A 255 -3.55 -21.96 10.29
C VAL A 255 -4.39 -23.20 10.49
N GLU A 256 -5.64 -23.22 10.03
CA GLU A 256 -6.58 -24.32 10.24
C GLU A 256 -7.29 -24.67 8.94
N GLU A 257 -7.09 -25.89 8.44
CA GLU A 257 -7.86 -26.39 7.29
C GLU A 257 -9.29 -26.71 7.74
N MET A 258 -10.25 -25.97 7.19
CA MET A 258 -11.67 -26.06 7.56
C MET A 258 -12.45 -27.01 6.66
N ALA A 259 -12.05 -27.12 5.42
CA ALA A 259 -12.68 -27.97 4.40
C ALA A 259 -11.72 -28.12 3.20
N ALA A 260 -12.05 -28.98 2.25
CA ALA A 260 -11.24 -29.19 1.05
C ALA A 260 -10.96 -27.86 0.31
N GLY A 261 -9.74 -27.34 0.48
CA GLY A 261 -9.29 -26.10 -0.12
C GLY A 261 -9.76 -24.83 0.58
N VAL A 262 -10.36 -24.91 1.77
CA VAL A 262 -10.71 -23.75 2.60
C VAL A 262 -9.88 -23.76 3.86
N THR A 263 -9.09 -22.72 4.06
CA THR A 263 -8.24 -22.56 5.24
C THR A 263 -8.57 -21.26 5.97
N LYS A 264 -8.68 -21.36 7.28
CA LYS A 264 -8.84 -20.24 8.20
C LYS A 264 -7.47 -19.81 8.68
N TYR A 265 -7.22 -18.50 8.66
CA TYR A 265 -6.01 -17.86 9.17
C TYR A 265 -6.36 -16.89 10.27
N GLU A 266 -5.60 -16.92 11.35
CA GLU A 266 -5.66 -15.92 12.41
C GLU A 266 -4.38 -15.09 12.42
N PHE A 267 -4.53 -13.78 12.61
CA PHE A 267 -3.45 -12.81 12.64
C PHE A 267 -3.44 -12.09 13.98
N ARG A 268 -2.27 -11.96 14.60
CA ARG A 268 -2.05 -11.18 15.83
C ARG A 268 -1.05 -10.06 15.56
N ALA A 269 -1.17 -8.96 16.29
CA ALA A 269 -0.18 -7.91 16.21
C ALA A 269 1.22 -8.44 16.52
N ALA A 270 2.23 -7.99 15.77
CA ALA A 270 3.60 -8.50 15.92
C ALA A 270 4.25 -8.12 17.26
N ASP A 271 3.76 -7.07 17.90
CA ASP A 271 4.17 -6.58 19.22
C ASP A 271 3.30 -7.10 20.37
N GLY A 272 2.28 -7.91 20.07
CA GLY A 272 1.36 -8.47 21.04
C GLY A 272 0.28 -7.51 21.56
N SER A 273 0.16 -6.32 20.98
CA SER A 273 -0.91 -5.36 21.31
C SER A 273 -2.26 -5.81 20.74
N ASP A 274 -3.31 -5.14 21.16
CA ASP A 274 -4.61 -5.27 20.52
C ASP A 274 -4.57 -4.68 19.11
N LEU A 275 -5.23 -5.37 18.19
CA LEU A 275 -5.41 -4.88 16.83
C LEU A 275 -6.46 -3.75 16.79
N PRO A 276 -6.44 -2.87 15.76
CA PRO A 276 -7.43 -1.83 15.57
C PRO A 276 -8.87 -2.34 15.60
N GLU A 277 -9.80 -1.49 16.00
CA GLU A 277 -11.23 -1.76 15.95
C GLU A 277 -11.71 -1.94 14.51
N TRP A 278 -12.74 -2.75 14.34
CA TRP A 278 -13.35 -3.00 13.05
C TRP A 278 -14.85 -3.30 13.18
N SER A 279 -15.56 -3.15 12.10
CA SER A 279 -17.01 -3.38 12.05
C SER A 279 -17.36 -4.58 11.15
N ALA A 280 -18.47 -5.25 11.46
CA ALA A 280 -18.94 -6.38 10.67
C ALA A 280 -19.15 -6.01 9.20
N GLY A 281 -18.68 -6.88 8.30
CA GLY A 281 -18.60 -6.61 6.86
C GLY A 281 -17.25 -6.08 6.38
N ALA A 282 -16.32 -5.79 7.29
CA ALA A 282 -14.97 -5.35 6.91
C ALA A 282 -14.14 -6.47 6.28
N HIS A 283 -13.18 -6.06 5.46
CA HIS A 283 -12.16 -6.91 4.85
C HIS A 283 -10.76 -6.38 5.12
N LEU A 284 -9.78 -7.23 4.88
CA LEU A 284 -8.36 -6.89 4.91
C LEU A 284 -7.76 -6.99 3.51
N ASP A 285 -6.88 -6.06 3.18
CA ASP A 285 -5.94 -6.22 2.08
C ASP A 285 -4.73 -6.97 2.58
N ILE A 286 -4.41 -8.05 1.94
CA ILE A 286 -3.27 -8.90 2.30
C ILE A 286 -2.27 -8.89 1.16
N VAL A 287 -1.04 -8.47 1.44
CA VAL A 287 0.07 -8.61 0.51
C VAL A 287 0.61 -10.02 0.61
N VAL A 288 0.18 -10.87 -0.32
CA VAL A 288 0.66 -12.25 -0.41
C VAL A 288 2.06 -12.28 -1.02
N ALA A 289 2.28 -11.48 -2.05
CA ALA A 289 3.53 -11.28 -2.76
C ALA A 289 3.48 -9.94 -3.51
N PRO A 290 4.59 -9.43 -4.06
CA PRO A 290 4.62 -8.17 -4.78
C PRO A 290 3.53 -8.02 -5.85
N GLU A 291 3.20 -9.09 -6.55
CA GLU A 291 2.20 -9.11 -7.62
C GLU A 291 0.81 -9.55 -7.15
N PHE A 292 0.66 -9.91 -5.88
CA PHE A 292 -0.59 -10.44 -5.33
C PHE A 292 -1.06 -9.69 -4.08
N LEU A 293 -1.74 -8.58 -4.28
CA LEU A 293 -2.60 -7.97 -3.27
C LEU A 293 -3.98 -8.64 -3.35
N ARG A 294 -4.50 -9.13 -2.23
CA ARG A 294 -5.79 -9.83 -2.17
C ARG A 294 -6.64 -9.35 -1.01
N GLN A 295 -7.93 -9.29 -1.26
CA GLN A 295 -8.93 -8.90 -0.27
C GLN A 295 -9.59 -10.13 0.31
N TYR A 296 -9.75 -10.14 1.63
CA TYR A 296 -10.45 -11.21 2.33
C TYR A 296 -11.36 -10.62 3.40
N SER A 297 -12.65 -10.94 3.34
CA SER A 297 -13.61 -10.53 4.37
C SER A 297 -13.25 -11.17 5.70
N MET A 298 -13.37 -10.38 6.76
CA MET A 298 -13.10 -10.82 8.12
C MET A 298 -14.25 -11.70 8.61
N SER A 299 -13.90 -12.84 9.24
CA SER A 299 -14.86 -13.85 9.70
C SER A 299 -14.89 -14.03 11.22
N GLY A 300 -14.14 -13.20 11.95
CA GLY A 300 -14.08 -13.24 13.41
C GLY A 300 -15.21 -12.48 14.11
N ASN A 301 -15.11 -12.41 15.43
CA ASN A 301 -15.98 -11.56 16.26
C ASN A 301 -15.41 -10.13 16.29
N PRO A 302 -16.14 -9.10 15.83
CA PRO A 302 -15.65 -7.72 15.86
C PRO A 302 -15.29 -7.18 17.26
N ALA A 303 -15.86 -7.76 18.31
CA ALA A 303 -15.54 -7.39 19.68
C ALA A 303 -14.21 -7.95 20.18
N ASP A 304 -13.65 -8.94 19.50
CA ASP A 304 -12.34 -9.53 19.87
C ASP A 304 -11.24 -8.84 19.05
N ARG A 305 -10.44 -8.04 19.73
CA ARG A 305 -9.31 -7.31 19.16
C ARG A 305 -7.98 -8.05 19.29
N SER A 306 -7.95 -9.18 19.97
CA SER A 306 -6.71 -9.94 20.18
C SER A 306 -6.19 -10.57 18.90
N HIS A 307 -7.05 -10.78 17.91
CA HIS A 307 -6.72 -11.33 16.62
C HIS A 307 -7.73 -10.98 15.52
N TYR A 308 -7.28 -10.96 14.28
CA TYR A 308 -8.14 -10.96 13.10
C TYR A 308 -8.23 -12.35 12.51
N GLN A 309 -9.37 -12.65 11.88
CA GLN A 309 -9.62 -13.96 11.29
C GLN A 309 -10.16 -13.80 9.87
N ILE A 310 -9.62 -14.59 8.93
CA ILE A 310 -10.11 -14.68 7.55
C ILE A 310 -10.28 -16.14 7.13
N GLY A 311 -11.15 -16.37 6.14
CA GLY A 311 -11.26 -17.63 5.45
C GLY A 311 -10.80 -17.49 4.00
N VAL A 312 -9.95 -18.40 3.54
CA VAL A 312 -9.40 -18.36 2.19
C VAL A 312 -9.75 -19.63 1.44
N LEU A 313 -10.47 -19.48 0.33
CA LEU A 313 -10.68 -20.55 -0.63
C LEU A 313 -9.51 -20.61 -1.61
N ARG A 314 -8.89 -21.79 -1.77
CA ARG A 314 -7.87 -22.04 -2.79
C ARG A 314 -8.50 -22.15 -4.17
N GLU A 315 -8.59 -21.03 -4.87
CA GLU A 315 -9.21 -20.93 -6.19
C GLU A 315 -8.36 -21.63 -7.26
N ALA A 316 -8.89 -22.71 -7.85
CA ALA A 316 -8.15 -23.53 -8.80
C ALA A 316 -7.92 -22.83 -10.15
N ALA A 317 -8.89 -22.06 -10.63
CA ALA A 317 -8.83 -21.30 -11.87
C ALA A 317 -8.39 -19.85 -11.71
N GLY A 318 -8.12 -19.39 -10.47
CA GLY A 318 -7.77 -18.01 -10.18
C GLY A 318 -6.36 -17.62 -10.62
N ARG A 319 -6.06 -16.30 -10.52
CA ARG A 319 -4.77 -15.66 -10.89
C ARG A 319 -3.57 -16.07 -10.02
N GLY A 320 -3.68 -17.06 -9.17
CA GLY A 320 -2.57 -17.67 -8.39
C GLY A 320 -2.40 -17.17 -6.96
N GLY A 321 -2.93 -16.00 -6.58
CA GLY A 321 -2.72 -15.40 -5.25
C GLY A 321 -3.19 -16.29 -4.09
N SER A 322 -4.39 -16.87 -4.15
CA SER A 322 -4.88 -17.78 -3.10
C SER A 322 -4.07 -19.09 -3.02
N LYS A 323 -3.60 -19.61 -4.17
CA LYS A 323 -2.71 -20.78 -4.19
C LYS A 323 -1.37 -20.49 -3.52
N LEU A 324 -0.79 -19.32 -3.83
CA LEU A 324 0.45 -18.88 -3.21
C LEU A 324 0.26 -18.69 -1.69
N LEU A 325 -0.82 -18.03 -1.26
CA LEU A 325 -1.13 -17.81 0.15
C LEU A 325 -1.17 -19.14 0.92
N HIS A 326 -1.91 -20.15 0.42
CA HIS A 326 -1.97 -21.47 1.04
C HIS A 326 -0.59 -22.15 1.13
N ARG A 327 0.32 -21.86 0.20
CA ARG A 327 1.66 -22.45 0.18
C ARG A 327 2.61 -21.78 1.16
N ILE A 328 2.52 -20.46 1.33
CA ILE A 328 3.54 -19.69 2.04
C ILE A 328 3.11 -19.19 3.42
N PHE A 329 1.80 -19.11 3.71
CA PHE A 329 1.34 -18.67 5.03
C PHE A 329 1.38 -19.84 6.01
N SER A 330 2.41 -19.82 6.86
CA SER A 330 2.59 -20.75 7.96
C SER A 330 2.55 -20.01 9.29
N GLU A 331 2.24 -20.71 10.36
CA GLU A 331 2.28 -20.14 11.71
C GLU A 331 3.67 -19.56 12.04
N GLY A 332 3.68 -18.41 12.68
CA GLY A 332 4.88 -17.63 12.99
C GLY A 332 5.35 -16.68 11.86
N ARG A 333 4.79 -16.78 10.65
CA ARG A 333 5.16 -15.90 9.56
C ARG A 333 4.70 -14.47 9.84
N ARG A 334 5.59 -13.50 9.64
CA ARG A 334 5.26 -12.07 9.65
C ARG A 334 4.80 -11.63 8.27
N ILE A 335 3.70 -10.90 8.24
CA ILE A 335 3.11 -10.34 7.02
C ILE A 335 2.66 -8.91 7.26
N PHE A 336 2.36 -8.20 6.18
CA PHE A 336 1.71 -6.90 6.22
C PHE A 336 0.29 -7.01 5.70
N ILE A 337 -0.63 -6.37 6.39
CA ILE A 337 -2.05 -6.27 6.03
C ILE A 337 -2.49 -4.82 6.11
N SER A 338 -3.58 -4.47 5.43
CA SER A 338 -4.22 -3.16 5.67
C SER A 338 -4.85 -3.09 7.05
N ARG A 339 -5.18 -1.88 7.50
CA ARG A 339 -6.24 -1.72 8.49
C ARG A 339 -7.55 -2.28 7.92
N PRO A 340 -8.50 -2.69 8.78
CA PRO A 340 -9.81 -3.11 8.32
C PRO A 340 -10.52 -2.01 7.52
N ILE A 341 -11.04 -2.37 6.35
CA ILE A 341 -11.76 -1.49 5.44
C ILE A 341 -13.16 -2.07 5.28
N ASN A 342 -14.20 -1.25 5.45
CA ASN A 342 -15.58 -1.73 5.35
C ASN A 342 -16.33 -1.07 4.21
N HIS A 343 -16.61 -1.85 3.16
CA HIS A 343 -17.47 -1.47 2.03
C HIS A 343 -18.80 -2.25 2.02
N PHE A 344 -19.00 -3.11 3.02
CA PHE A 344 -20.21 -3.92 3.17
C PHE A 344 -20.77 -3.79 4.61
N PRO A 345 -21.08 -2.57 5.06
CA PRO A 345 -21.45 -2.30 6.43
C PRO A 345 -22.82 -2.92 6.77
N LEU A 346 -22.89 -3.45 7.98
CA LEU A 346 -24.14 -3.92 8.56
C LEU A 346 -25.02 -2.74 9.01
N ASP A 347 -26.26 -2.70 8.59
CA ASP A 347 -27.26 -1.78 9.16
C ASP A 347 -27.75 -2.34 10.50
N GLU A 348 -27.25 -1.78 11.59
CA GLU A 348 -27.58 -2.21 12.95
C GLU A 348 -28.99 -1.74 13.40
N SER A 349 -29.65 -0.90 12.61
CA SER A 349 -31.02 -0.41 12.90
C SER A 349 -32.10 -1.33 12.33
N ALA A 350 -31.72 -2.33 11.52
CA ALA A 350 -32.67 -3.27 10.94
C ALA A 350 -33.48 -4.01 12.02
N SER A 351 -34.79 -4.09 11.82
CA SER A 351 -35.68 -4.82 12.75
C SER A 351 -35.53 -6.34 12.63
N LYS A 352 -35.11 -6.85 11.47
CA LYS A 352 -34.71 -8.22 11.22
C LYS A 352 -33.71 -8.30 10.08
N THR A 353 -32.70 -9.17 10.20
CA THR A 353 -31.66 -9.36 9.18
C THR A 353 -31.60 -10.80 8.71
N PHE A 354 -31.62 -10.99 7.39
CA PHE A 354 -31.34 -12.28 6.74
C PHE A 354 -29.91 -12.30 6.23
N LEU A 355 -29.11 -13.21 6.76
CA LEU A 355 -27.72 -13.43 6.35
C LEU A 355 -27.67 -14.66 5.42
N MET A 356 -27.35 -14.45 4.14
CA MET A 356 -27.39 -15.45 3.09
C MET A 356 -25.97 -15.72 2.57
N GLY A 357 -25.27 -16.72 3.12
CA GLY A 357 -23.90 -17.08 2.74
C GLY A 357 -23.86 -18.26 1.78
N GLY A 358 -23.16 -18.11 0.65
CA GLY A 358 -22.91 -19.20 -0.33
C GLY A 358 -21.44 -19.58 -0.37
N GLY A 359 -21.07 -20.84 -0.01
CA GLY A 359 -19.67 -21.28 0.00
C GLY A 359 -18.78 -20.41 0.87
N ILE A 360 -17.68 -19.88 0.33
CA ILE A 360 -16.75 -18.98 1.07
C ILE A 360 -17.37 -17.61 1.40
N GLY A 361 -18.46 -17.22 0.75
CA GLY A 361 -19.23 -16.02 1.10
C GLY A 361 -19.88 -16.07 2.49
N VAL A 362 -19.71 -17.17 3.22
CA VAL A 362 -20.08 -17.29 4.64
C VAL A 362 -19.25 -16.34 5.54
N THR A 363 -18.05 -15.94 5.13
CA THR A 363 -17.10 -15.20 5.97
C THR A 363 -17.65 -13.86 6.48
N PRO A 364 -18.16 -12.92 5.68
CA PRO A 364 -18.72 -11.69 6.21
C PRO A 364 -20.00 -11.94 7.02
N MET A 365 -20.77 -12.98 6.68
CA MET A 365 -22.00 -13.33 7.40
C MET A 365 -21.73 -13.77 8.84
N ILE A 366 -20.60 -14.45 9.09
CA ILE A 366 -20.18 -14.85 10.44
C ILE A 366 -19.91 -13.60 11.29
N ALA A 367 -19.17 -12.63 10.77
CA ALA A 367 -18.89 -11.39 11.49
C ALA A 367 -20.17 -10.59 11.79
N MET A 368 -21.09 -10.52 10.83
CA MET A 368 -22.40 -9.89 11.01
C MET A 368 -23.24 -10.63 12.06
N ALA A 369 -23.26 -11.96 12.05
CA ALA A 369 -23.98 -12.76 13.03
C ALA A 369 -23.46 -12.55 14.46
N HIS A 370 -22.15 -12.46 14.64
CA HIS A 370 -21.56 -12.10 15.93
C HIS A 370 -22.05 -10.73 16.42
N ARG A 371 -22.05 -9.74 15.54
CA ARG A 371 -22.48 -8.39 15.89
C ARG A 371 -23.98 -8.34 16.21
N LEU A 372 -24.83 -8.94 15.38
CA LEU A 372 -26.27 -9.00 15.60
C LEU A 372 -26.60 -9.72 16.90
N HIS A 373 -25.91 -10.82 17.20
CA HIS A 373 -26.10 -11.53 18.45
C HIS A 373 -25.73 -10.66 19.67
N ALA A 374 -24.61 -9.94 19.60
CA ALA A 374 -24.18 -9.04 20.67
C ALA A 374 -25.18 -7.88 20.91
N LEU A 375 -25.86 -7.43 19.85
CA LEU A 375 -26.92 -6.42 19.94
C LEU A 375 -28.27 -6.99 20.41
N GLY A 376 -28.42 -8.31 20.50
CA GLY A 376 -29.70 -8.95 20.76
C GLY A 376 -30.71 -8.78 19.61
N ALA A 377 -30.23 -8.48 18.40
CA ALA A 377 -31.06 -8.26 17.22
C ALA A 377 -31.68 -9.57 16.69
N ASP A 378 -32.79 -9.43 15.97
CA ASP A 378 -33.40 -10.57 15.30
C ASP A 378 -32.73 -10.83 13.96
N PHE A 379 -32.29 -12.08 13.74
CA PHE A 379 -31.70 -12.48 12.48
C PHE A 379 -31.86 -13.99 12.21
N GLU A 380 -31.80 -14.35 10.93
CA GLU A 380 -31.68 -15.71 10.46
C GLU A 380 -30.41 -15.82 9.61
N PHE A 381 -29.69 -16.93 9.76
CA PHE A 381 -28.46 -17.19 9.01
C PHE A 381 -28.60 -18.44 8.15
N HIS A 382 -28.67 -18.26 6.85
CA HIS A 382 -28.76 -19.34 5.86
C HIS A 382 -27.41 -19.58 5.22
N TYR A 383 -26.84 -20.77 5.41
CA TYR A 383 -25.57 -21.16 4.80
C TYR A 383 -25.77 -22.25 3.77
N SER A 384 -25.46 -21.94 2.51
CA SER A 384 -25.66 -22.83 1.34
C SER A 384 -24.31 -23.33 0.84
N ILE A 385 -24.15 -24.64 0.75
CA ILE A 385 -22.94 -25.33 0.27
C ILE A 385 -23.32 -26.49 -0.67
N LYS A 386 -22.33 -26.93 -1.45
CA LYS A 386 -22.51 -28.07 -2.35
C LYS A 386 -22.46 -29.39 -1.59
N SER A 387 -21.43 -29.58 -0.75
CA SER A 387 -21.24 -30.76 0.09
C SER A 387 -20.56 -30.37 1.41
N ARG A 388 -20.58 -31.28 2.39
CA ARG A 388 -19.89 -31.05 3.69
C ARG A 388 -18.37 -30.94 3.54
N GLU A 389 -17.78 -31.70 2.60
CA GLU A 389 -16.34 -31.66 2.36
C GLU A 389 -15.88 -30.31 1.81
N GLN A 390 -16.78 -29.52 1.20
CA GLN A 390 -16.50 -28.19 0.65
C GLN A 390 -17.01 -27.06 1.57
N GLY A 391 -17.75 -27.39 2.62
CA GLY A 391 -18.33 -26.45 3.56
C GLY A 391 -17.33 -26.05 4.65
N GLY A 392 -16.65 -24.91 4.50
CA GLY A 392 -15.87 -24.35 5.59
C GLY A 392 -16.73 -23.89 6.76
N TYR A 393 -16.16 -23.78 7.95
CA TYR A 393 -16.78 -23.24 9.15
C TYR A 393 -17.96 -24.07 9.74
N LEU A 394 -18.27 -25.26 9.26
CA LEU A 394 -19.43 -26.06 9.75
C LEU A 394 -19.32 -26.34 11.25
N ASP A 395 -18.16 -26.78 11.71
CA ASP A 395 -17.93 -27.08 13.12
C ASP A 395 -17.89 -25.82 13.99
N ASP A 396 -17.37 -24.72 13.45
CA ASP A 396 -17.37 -23.44 14.15
C ASP A 396 -18.80 -22.93 14.31
N LEU A 397 -19.59 -22.90 13.24
CA LEU A 397 -20.99 -22.48 13.27
C LEU A 397 -21.84 -23.28 14.27
N ALA A 398 -21.59 -24.58 14.37
CA ALA A 398 -22.30 -25.46 15.31
C ALA A 398 -21.98 -25.14 16.79
N ARG A 399 -20.84 -24.49 17.05
CA ARG A 399 -20.39 -24.11 18.41
C ARG A 399 -20.71 -22.67 18.79
N MET A 400 -21.20 -21.85 17.85
CA MET A 400 -21.49 -20.44 18.12
C MET A 400 -22.68 -20.28 19.08
N PRO A 401 -22.70 -19.24 19.90
CA PRO A 401 -23.81 -18.98 20.82
C PRO A 401 -25.15 -18.74 20.09
N TRP A 402 -25.09 -18.44 18.81
CA TRP A 402 -26.22 -18.22 17.90
C TRP A 402 -26.42 -19.38 16.91
N ALA A 403 -25.86 -20.55 17.17
CA ALA A 403 -25.97 -21.74 16.30
C ALA A 403 -27.43 -22.12 15.98
N SER A 404 -28.37 -21.87 16.91
CA SER A 404 -29.80 -22.14 16.68
C SER A 404 -30.45 -21.26 15.60
N LYS A 405 -29.80 -20.17 15.18
CA LYS A 405 -30.25 -19.29 14.10
C LYS A 405 -29.67 -19.69 12.73
N VAL A 406 -28.82 -20.72 12.69
CA VAL A 406 -28.15 -21.18 11.47
C VAL A 406 -28.98 -22.25 10.78
N HIS A 407 -29.33 -21.99 9.53
CA HIS A 407 -30.04 -22.93 8.63
C HIS A 407 -29.03 -23.40 7.56
N LEU A 408 -28.65 -24.67 7.65
CA LEU A 408 -27.67 -25.26 6.74
C LEU A 408 -28.41 -25.91 5.53
N HIS A 409 -27.96 -25.53 4.33
CA HIS A 409 -28.47 -26.04 3.07
C HIS A 409 -27.36 -26.74 2.29
N ILE A 410 -27.48 -28.05 2.06
CA ILE A 410 -26.47 -28.89 1.40
C ILE A 410 -27.10 -29.53 0.14
N SER A 411 -26.68 -29.04 -1.03
CA SER A 411 -27.28 -29.43 -2.30
C SER A 411 -27.18 -30.93 -2.57
N GLN A 412 -26.07 -31.57 -2.20
CA GLN A 412 -25.88 -33.03 -2.37
C GLN A 412 -26.74 -33.86 -1.40
N GLU A 413 -27.21 -33.29 -0.30
CA GLU A 413 -28.11 -33.91 0.66
C GLU A 413 -29.60 -33.63 0.34
N GLY A 414 -29.83 -32.96 -0.79
CA GLY A 414 -31.20 -32.64 -1.24
C GLY A 414 -31.81 -31.44 -0.52
N THR A 415 -31.06 -30.73 0.33
CA THR A 415 -31.53 -29.52 1.03
C THR A 415 -31.07 -28.29 0.27
N ARG A 416 -32.01 -27.51 -0.25
CA ARG A 416 -31.74 -26.22 -0.89
C ARG A 416 -32.57 -25.14 -0.22
N ALA A 417 -32.01 -23.94 -0.09
CA ALA A 417 -32.77 -22.80 0.40
C ALA A 417 -33.85 -22.42 -0.62
N ALA A 418 -35.09 -22.41 -0.19
CA ALA A 418 -36.21 -21.86 -0.95
C ALA A 418 -36.32 -20.37 -0.63
N PHE A 419 -35.54 -19.53 -1.34
CA PHE A 419 -35.38 -18.10 -1.04
C PHE A 419 -36.71 -17.34 -1.06
N ASP A 420 -37.63 -17.72 -1.96
CA ASP A 420 -38.99 -17.20 -2.06
C ASP A 420 -39.80 -17.44 -0.78
N GLN A 421 -39.59 -18.58 -0.13
CA GLN A 421 -40.25 -18.89 1.14
C GLN A 421 -39.57 -18.23 2.32
N VAL A 422 -38.21 -18.26 2.35
CA VAL A 422 -37.41 -17.68 3.43
C VAL A 422 -37.62 -16.17 3.54
N LEU A 423 -37.67 -15.47 2.42
CA LEU A 423 -37.80 -14.01 2.35
C LEU A 423 -39.26 -13.55 2.23
N SER A 424 -40.23 -14.48 2.28
CA SER A 424 -41.65 -14.13 2.17
C SER A 424 -42.12 -13.29 3.36
N GLY A 425 -43.15 -12.46 3.12
CA GLY A 425 -43.78 -11.68 4.17
C GLY A 425 -42.97 -10.50 4.67
N TYR A 426 -42.21 -9.88 3.77
CA TYR A 426 -41.42 -8.67 4.06
C TYR A 426 -42.18 -7.68 4.92
N GLN A 427 -41.50 -7.12 5.90
CA GLN A 427 -41.95 -6.00 6.73
C GLN A 427 -40.94 -4.84 6.67
N PRO A 428 -41.39 -3.59 6.76
CA PRO A 428 -40.49 -2.44 6.79
C PRO A 428 -39.41 -2.59 7.87
N GLY A 429 -38.16 -2.30 7.50
CA GLY A 429 -36.98 -2.46 8.35
C GLY A 429 -36.32 -3.84 8.31
N TRP A 430 -36.81 -4.78 7.49
CA TRP A 430 -36.11 -6.04 7.23
C TRP A 430 -35.03 -5.84 6.18
N HIS A 431 -33.84 -6.38 6.43
CA HIS A 431 -32.69 -6.31 5.52
C HIS A 431 -32.20 -7.71 5.14
N VAL A 432 -31.69 -7.85 3.93
CA VAL A 432 -31.04 -9.09 3.45
C VAL A 432 -29.61 -8.79 2.99
N TYR A 433 -28.68 -9.60 3.46
CA TYR A 433 -27.26 -9.56 3.09
C TYR A 433 -26.88 -10.86 2.40
N THR A 434 -26.20 -10.79 1.26
CA THR A 434 -25.74 -12.00 0.56
C THR A 434 -24.32 -11.84 0.05
N CYS A 435 -23.59 -12.96 0.10
CA CYS A 435 -22.26 -13.11 -0.50
C CYS A 435 -22.09 -14.56 -0.95
N GLY A 436 -21.43 -14.77 -2.10
CA GLY A 436 -21.22 -16.08 -2.68
C GLY A 436 -20.98 -16.03 -4.17
N ALA A 437 -21.18 -17.16 -4.86
CA ALA A 437 -21.13 -17.21 -6.32
C ALA A 437 -22.23 -16.35 -6.96
N ALA A 438 -21.92 -15.70 -8.08
CA ALA A 438 -22.85 -14.75 -8.74
C ALA A 438 -24.26 -15.32 -8.96
N PRO A 439 -24.45 -16.56 -9.48
CA PRO A 439 -25.80 -17.11 -9.65
C PRO A 439 -26.57 -17.32 -8.33
N TYR A 440 -25.85 -17.59 -7.24
CA TYR A 440 -26.46 -17.72 -5.92
C TYR A 440 -26.97 -16.36 -5.41
N MET A 441 -26.14 -15.34 -5.50
CA MET A 441 -26.51 -13.99 -5.07
C MET A 441 -27.64 -13.40 -5.91
N GLU A 442 -27.61 -13.63 -7.22
CA GLU A 442 -28.68 -13.22 -8.13
C GLU A 442 -30.03 -13.84 -7.74
N ALA A 443 -30.05 -15.15 -7.42
CA ALA A 443 -31.24 -15.82 -6.97
C ALA A 443 -31.78 -15.24 -5.64
N VAL A 444 -30.91 -14.93 -4.69
CA VAL A 444 -31.30 -14.28 -3.43
C VAL A 444 -31.88 -12.90 -3.69
N MET A 445 -31.19 -12.06 -4.51
CA MET A 445 -31.65 -10.71 -4.82
C MET A 445 -32.97 -10.67 -5.57
N THR A 446 -33.15 -11.58 -6.53
CA THR A 446 -34.43 -11.73 -7.27
C THR A 446 -35.56 -12.11 -6.34
N ALA A 447 -35.34 -13.06 -5.43
CA ALA A 447 -36.35 -13.47 -4.45
C ALA A 447 -36.69 -12.33 -3.45
N ALA A 448 -35.66 -11.58 -3.00
CA ALA A 448 -35.86 -10.43 -2.12
C ALA A 448 -36.68 -9.32 -2.80
N GLU A 449 -36.36 -9.02 -4.07
CA GLU A 449 -37.10 -8.03 -4.84
C GLU A 449 -38.56 -8.47 -5.03
N ALA A 450 -38.79 -9.74 -5.41
CA ALA A 450 -40.15 -10.31 -5.55
C ALA A 450 -40.93 -10.30 -4.22
N ALA A 451 -40.25 -10.43 -3.08
CA ALA A 451 -40.86 -10.37 -1.76
C ALA A 451 -41.14 -8.91 -1.28
N GLY A 452 -40.67 -7.91 -2.02
CA GLY A 452 -40.95 -6.49 -1.76
C GLY A 452 -39.86 -5.77 -0.93
N PHE A 453 -38.67 -6.37 -0.76
CA PHE A 453 -37.55 -5.66 -0.13
C PHE A 453 -37.13 -4.49 -1.02
N PRO A 454 -37.09 -3.24 -0.51
CA PRO A 454 -36.61 -2.11 -1.28
C PRO A 454 -35.10 -2.21 -1.53
N GLU A 455 -34.58 -1.43 -2.47
CA GLU A 455 -33.17 -1.53 -2.90
C GLU A 455 -32.19 -1.29 -1.75
N GLU A 456 -32.48 -0.32 -0.89
CA GLU A 456 -31.67 0.04 0.28
C GLU A 456 -31.62 -1.04 1.37
N ALA A 457 -32.52 -2.02 1.33
CA ALA A 457 -32.57 -3.15 2.25
C ALA A 457 -31.95 -4.45 1.66
N ARG A 458 -31.46 -4.37 0.44
CA ARG A 458 -30.85 -5.50 -0.27
C ARG A 458 -29.35 -5.27 -0.46
N HIS A 459 -28.52 -6.02 0.25
CA HIS A 459 -27.07 -5.83 0.31
C HIS A 459 -26.34 -7.06 -0.25
N LEU A 460 -25.32 -6.82 -1.08
CA LEU A 460 -24.48 -7.89 -1.63
C LEU A 460 -23.01 -7.47 -1.72
N GLU A 461 -22.13 -8.45 -1.62
CA GLU A 461 -20.68 -8.27 -1.80
C GLU A 461 -20.14 -9.28 -2.79
N TYR A 462 -19.43 -8.81 -3.83
CA TYR A 462 -18.80 -9.66 -4.83
C TYR A 462 -17.34 -9.98 -4.46
N PHE A 463 -16.97 -11.27 -4.49
CA PHE A 463 -15.58 -11.72 -4.32
C PHE A 463 -14.83 -11.90 -5.65
N SER A 464 -15.56 -11.91 -6.74
CA SER A 464 -15.03 -11.99 -8.11
C SER A 464 -15.90 -11.15 -9.03
N VAL A 465 -15.33 -10.70 -10.12
CA VAL A 465 -16.07 -9.96 -11.14
C VAL A 465 -17.08 -10.91 -11.77
N PRO A 466 -18.38 -10.59 -11.77
CA PRO A 466 -19.37 -11.33 -12.54
C PRO A 466 -19.07 -11.27 -14.04
N GLU A 467 -19.59 -12.22 -14.80
CA GLU A 467 -19.57 -12.11 -16.26
C GLU A 467 -20.29 -10.83 -16.68
N GLN A 468 -19.59 -10.00 -17.44
CA GLN A 468 -20.15 -8.77 -17.99
C GLN A 468 -20.55 -8.98 -19.45
N PRO A 469 -21.55 -8.26 -19.93
CA PRO A 469 -21.79 -8.19 -21.37
C PRO A 469 -20.55 -7.60 -22.07
N GLU A 470 -20.36 -7.96 -23.33
CA GLU A 470 -19.35 -7.28 -24.14
C GLU A 470 -19.77 -5.82 -24.32
N TYR A 471 -18.94 -4.91 -23.84
CA TYR A 471 -19.11 -3.47 -24.01
C TYR A 471 -18.29 -2.97 -25.19
N GLU A 472 -18.86 -2.11 -25.99
CA GLU A 472 -18.13 -1.36 -26.98
C GLU A 472 -17.56 -0.08 -26.33
N ASN A 473 -16.25 0.07 -26.40
CA ASN A 473 -15.60 1.23 -25.81
C ASN A 473 -15.56 2.39 -26.81
N HIS A 474 -16.09 3.53 -26.40
CA HIS A 474 -16.03 4.78 -27.15
C HIS A 474 -15.19 5.82 -26.43
N PRO A 475 -14.51 6.74 -27.13
CA PRO A 475 -13.86 7.88 -26.48
C PRO A 475 -14.90 8.78 -25.82
N PHE A 476 -14.48 9.48 -24.77
CA PHE A 476 -15.32 10.44 -24.05
C PHE A 476 -14.46 11.48 -23.34
N VAL A 477 -15.10 12.48 -22.74
CA VAL A 477 -14.43 13.57 -22.04
C VAL A 477 -14.82 13.57 -20.56
N LEU A 478 -13.84 13.62 -19.69
CA LEU A 478 -14.03 13.94 -18.28
C LEU A 478 -13.78 15.43 -18.08
N ARG A 479 -14.78 16.14 -17.58
CA ARG A 479 -14.65 17.52 -17.12
C ARG A 479 -14.46 17.54 -15.62
N LEU A 480 -13.34 18.09 -15.18
CA LEU A 480 -13.01 18.21 -13.76
C LEU A 480 -13.64 19.50 -13.23
N ALA A 481 -14.66 19.39 -12.38
CA ALA A 481 -15.44 20.54 -11.92
C ALA A 481 -14.61 21.57 -11.15
N ARG A 482 -13.64 21.11 -10.34
CA ARG A 482 -12.82 22.00 -9.50
C ARG A 482 -11.78 22.80 -10.29
N SER A 483 -11.26 22.24 -11.37
CA SER A 483 -10.21 22.88 -12.19
C SER A 483 -10.71 23.40 -13.52
N GLY A 484 -11.90 23.02 -13.97
CA GLY A 484 -12.44 23.32 -15.28
C GLY A 484 -11.69 22.67 -16.45
N ARG A 485 -10.82 21.68 -16.18
CA ARG A 485 -10.03 20.97 -17.20
C ARG A 485 -10.85 19.87 -17.86
N ASP A 486 -10.72 19.75 -19.17
CA ASP A 486 -11.25 18.63 -19.93
C ASP A 486 -10.13 17.59 -20.17
N ILE A 487 -10.39 16.34 -19.81
CA ILE A 487 -9.49 15.19 -19.99
C ILE A 487 -10.13 14.25 -21.01
N HIS A 488 -9.45 14.03 -22.13
CA HIS A 488 -9.90 13.08 -23.16
C HIS A 488 -9.52 11.65 -22.74
N VAL A 489 -10.50 10.77 -22.74
CA VAL A 489 -10.33 9.34 -22.44
C VAL A 489 -10.55 8.57 -23.75
N SER A 490 -9.51 7.90 -24.24
CA SER A 490 -9.60 7.11 -25.47
C SER A 490 -10.41 5.81 -25.25
N ALA A 491 -10.75 5.13 -26.33
CA ALA A 491 -11.45 3.84 -26.26
C ALA A 491 -10.61 2.75 -25.56
N GLU A 492 -9.27 2.85 -25.62
CA GLU A 492 -8.31 1.88 -25.08
C GLU A 492 -7.90 2.16 -23.63
N GLN A 493 -8.29 3.32 -23.08
CA GLN A 493 -7.93 3.76 -21.72
C GLN A 493 -9.13 3.67 -20.79
N THR A 494 -8.86 3.48 -19.50
CA THR A 494 -9.84 3.79 -18.45
C THR A 494 -9.80 5.27 -18.09
N ALA A 495 -10.83 5.76 -17.42
CA ALA A 495 -10.83 7.13 -16.90
C ALA A 495 -9.68 7.38 -15.91
N THR A 496 -9.35 6.37 -15.10
CA THR A 496 -8.24 6.44 -14.15
C THR A 496 -6.88 6.51 -14.84
N ASP A 497 -6.69 5.81 -15.96
CA ASP A 497 -5.44 5.88 -16.74
C ASP A 497 -5.26 7.27 -17.36
N ALA A 498 -6.32 7.82 -17.98
CA ALA A 498 -6.28 9.14 -18.59
C ALA A 498 -6.00 10.24 -17.56
N LEU A 499 -6.58 10.15 -16.37
CA LEU A 499 -6.29 11.07 -15.25
C LEU A 499 -4.83 10.96 -14.81
N ALA A 500 -4.32 9.73 -14.66
CA ALA A 500 -2.94 9.48 -14.24
C ALA A 500 -1.92 10.04 -15.23
N GLU A 501 -2.18 9.93 -16.55
CA GLU A 501 -1.33 10.53 -17.61
C GLU A 501 -1.26 12.06 -17.52
N GLN A 502 -2.31 12.70 -16.98
CA GLN A 502 -2.35 14.13 -16.73
C GLN A 502 -1.81 14.54 -15.35
N GLY A 503 -1.24 13.58 -14.62
CA GLY A 503 -0.70 13.79 -13.27
C GLY A 503 -1.76 13.94 -12.18
N ILE A 504 -3.00 13.54 -12.48
CA ILE A 504 -4.11 13.57 -11.52
C ILE A 504 -4.25 12.18 -10.92
N HIS A 505 -4.03 12.08 -9.64
CA HIS A 505 -4.10 10.81 -8.93
C HIS A 505 -5.52 10.52 -8.44
N VAL A 506 -5.99 9.33 -8.76
CA VAL A 506 -7.22 8.76 -8.20
C VAL A 506 -6.86 7.40 -7.62
N ASP A 507 -7.31 7.12 -6.42
CA ASP A 507 -7.07 5.83 -5.80
C ASP A 507 -7.75 4.72 -6.59
N VAL A 508 -6.97 3.74 -7.05
CA VAL A 508 -7.45 2.56 -7.76
C VAL A 508 -6.93 1.31 -7.05
N LYS A 509 -7.84 0.38 -6.71
CA LYS A 509 -7.48 -0.82 -5.97
C LYS A 509 -7.71 -2.11 -6.76
N CYS A 510 -8.96 -2.42 -7.11
CA CYS A 510 -9.27 -3.64 -7.85
C CYS A 510 -9.13 -3.49 -9.37
N ALA A 511 -9.35 -2.31 -9.91
CA ALA A 511 -9.49 -2.00 -11.33
C ALA A 511 -10.60 -2.80 -12.05
N ASP A 512 -11.48 -3.45 -11.30
CA ASP A 512 -12.50 -4.38 -11.78
C ASP A 512 -13.95 -3.90 -11.47
N GLY A 513 -14.10 -2.70 -10.87
CA GLY A 513 -15.43 -2.13 -10.55
C GLY A 513 -16.15 -2.73 -9.34
N ILE A 514 -15.48 -3.55 -8.52
CA ILE A 514 -16.11 -4.29 -7.41
C ILE A 514 -15.78 -3.72 -6.02
N CYS A 515 -14.78 -2.82 -5.88
CA CYS A 515 -14.35 -2.33 -4.57
C CYS A 515 -14.81 -0.90 -4.23
N GLY A 516 -15.19 -0.10 -5.22
CA GLY A 516 -15.67 1.26 -5.04
C GLY A 516 -14.62 2.31 -4.63
N VAL A 517 -13.33 1.95 -4.55
CA VAL A 517 -12.26 2.86 -4.14
C VAL A 517 -12.13 4.08 -5.08
N CYS A 518 -12.24 3.86 -6.39
CA CYS A 518 -12.20 4.92 -7.40
C CYS A 518 -13.59 5.58 -7.64
N LYS A 519 -14.48 5.55 -6.65
CA LYS A 519 -15.77 6.25 -6.72
C LYS A 519 -15.55 7.76 -6.66
N CYS A 520 -16.21 8.47 -7.56
CA CYS A 520 -16.18 9.93 -7.63
C CYS A 520 -17.60 10.49 -7.77
N GLY A 521 -17.83 11.71 -7.38
CA GLY A 521 -19.08 12.42 -7.63
C GLY A 521 -19.30 12.64 -9.14
N LEU A 522 -20.49 12.32 -9.64
CA LEU A 522 -20.94 12.63 -11.00
C LEU A 522 -21.87 13.84 -10.91
N LEU A 523 -21.43 14.99 -11.43
CA LEU A 523 -22.14 16.25 -11.34
C LEU A 523 -23.03 16.53 -12.57
N ALA A 524 -22.58 16.06 -13.75
CA ALA A 524 -23.34 16.18 -14.99
C ALA A 524 -22.89 15.11 -16.01
N GLY A 525 -23.75 14.84 -16.99
CA GLY A 525 -23.53 13.82 -18.02
C GLY A 525 -24.20 12.50 -17.69
N GLU A 526 -24.34 11.64 -18.70
CA GLU A 526 -24.92 10.31 -18.57
C GLU A 526 -23.82 9.26 -18.62
N ALA A 527 -23.68 8.48 -17.53
CA ALA A 527 -22.66 7.45 -17.42
C ALA A 527 -23.21 6.06 -17.75
N GLU A 528 -22.46 5.32 -18.56
CA GLU A 528 -22.60 3.87 -18.69
C GLU A 528 -21.90 3.20 -17.50
N HIS A 529 -22.71 2.84 -16.49
CA HIS A 529 -22.19 2.22 -15.28
C HIS A 529 -21.84 0.76 -15.53
N ARG A 530 -20.57 0.42 -15.37
CA ARG A 530 -20.03 -0.94 -15.53
C ARG A 530 -19.51 -1.51 -14.20
N ASP A 531 -19.84 -0.84 -13.12
CA ASP A 531 -19.50 -1.26 -11.76
C ASP A 531 -20.59 -2.14 -11.13
N PHE A 532 -20.20 -2.84 -10.06
CA PHE A 532 -21.06 -3.70 -9.27
C PHE A 532 -21.29 -3.19 -7.84
N VAL A 533 -20.86 -1.96 -7.55
CA VAL A 533 -20.87 -1.41 -6.18
C VAL A 533 -21.93 -0.35 -5.98
N LEU A 534 -22.24 0.42 -7.01
CA LEU A 534 -23.21 1.51 -6.90
C LEU A 534 -24.63 1.00 -6.99
N SER A 535 -25.48 1.37 -6.02
CA SER A 535 -26.94 1.20 -6.12
C SER A 535 -27.52 2.08 -7.24
N LYS A 536 -28.72 1.77 -7.71
CA LYS A 536 -29.43 2.59 -8.70
C LYS A 536 -29.58 4.06 -8.24
N ALA A 537 -29.78 4.26 -6.95
CA ALA A 537 -29.85 5.59 -6.38
C ALA A 537 -28.50 6.32 -6.47
N GLN A 538 -27.40 5.65 -6.11
CA GLN A 538 -26.06 6.22 -6.15
C GLN A 538 -25.55 6.48 -7.57
N ARG A 539 -25.99 5.73 -8.57
CA ARG A 539 -25.62 5.93 -9.98
C ARG A 539 -26.11 7.27 -10.57
N ARG A 540 -26.97 7.99 -9.86
CA ARG A 540 -27.44 9.32 -10.27
C ARG A 540 -26.43 10.43 -10.02
N ASP A 541 -25.60 10.26 -9.00
CA ASP A 541 -24.68 11.30 -8.49
C ASP A 541 -23.25 10.78 -8.23
N ALA A 542 -22.96 9.55 -8.62
CA ALA A 542 -21.63 8.97 -8.47
C ALA A 542 -21.26 8.07 -9.65
N ILE A 543 -19.97 7.93 -9.90
CA ILE A 543 -19.37 7.08 -10.94
C ILE A 543 -18.17 6.32 -10.37
N VAL A 544 -17.92 5.11 -10.88
CA VAL A 544 -16.72 4.32 -10.59
C VAL A 544 -15.76 4.40 -11.78
N LEU A 545 -14.70 5.18 -11.65
CA LEU A 545 -13.85 5.64 -12.74
C LEU A 545 -13.02 4.55 -13.44
N CYS A 546 -12.72 3.43 -12.75
CA CYS A 546 -11.89 2.37 -13.35
C CYS A 546 -12.63 1.53 -14.41
N GLN A 547 -13.97 1.56 -14.45
CA GLN A 547 -14.75 0.75 -15.38
C GLN A 547 -15.80 1.54 -16.17
N SER A 548 -16.47 2.49 -15.53
CA SER A 548 -17.57 3.22 -16.12
C SER A 548 -17.11 4.24 -17.17
N ARG A 549 -17.95 4.55 -18.13
CA ARG A 549 -17.68 5.46 -19.25
C ARG A 549 -18.85 6.41 -19.47
N ALA A 550 -18.74 7.35 -20.40
CA ALA A 550 -19.93 8.06 -20.87
C ALA A 550 -20.84 7.12 -21.66
N ALA A 551 -22.14 7.31 -21.53
CA ALA A 551 -23.14 6.49 -22.25
C ALA A 551 -23.10 6.73 -23.77
N ASP A 552 -22.84 7.98 -24.17
CA ASP A 552 -22.74 8.36 -25.59
C ASP A 552 -21.28 8.46 -26.04
N PRO A 553 -20.97 8.10 -27.30
CA PRO A 553 -19.66 8.40 -27.91
C PRO A 553 -19.39 9.91 -27.85
N ASP A 554 -18.15 10.28 -27.51
CA ASP A 554 -17.71 11.67 -27.29
C ASP A 554 -18.52 12.43 -26.23
N GLY A 555 -19.29 11.72 -25.39
CA GLY A 555 -20.04 12.29 -24.28
C GLY A 555 -19.14 12.96 -23.24
N VAL A 556 -19.68 13.92 -22.50
CA VAL A 556 -18.96 14.65 -21.46
C VAL A 556 -19.54 14.24 -20.10
N LEU A 557 -18.67 13.77 -19.20
CA LEU A 557 -18.99 13.53 -17.80
C LEU A 557 -18.31 14.59 -16.94
N GLU A 558 -19.08 15.36 -16.18
CA GLU A 558 -18.53 16.30 -15.22
C GLU A 558 -18.45 15.62 -13.85
N ILE A 559 -17.24 15.57 -13.29
CA ILE A 559 -16.94 14.87 -12.05
C ILE A 559 -16.37 15.81 -10.99
N ASP A 560 -16.60 15.49 -9.70
CA ASP A 560 -16.13 16.29 -8.57
C ASP A 560 -14.64 16.02 -8.25
N LEU A 561 -13.77 16.47 -9.17
CA LEU A 561 -12.31 16.43 -9.07
C LEU A 561 -11.70 17.80 -9.37
#